data_dd6ebf2e4db440bd6074a7a423314985
#
_entry.id   dd6ebf2e4db440bd6074a7a423314985
#
_cell.length_a   1.000
_cell.length_b   1.000
_cell.length_c   1.000
_cell.angle_alpha   90.00
_cell.angle_beta   90.00
_cell.angle_gamma   90.00
#
_symmetry.space_group_name_H-M   'P 1'
#
loop_
_entity.id
_entity.type
_entity.pdbx_description
1 polymer ?
#
loop_
_entity_poly.entity_id
_entity_poly.type
_entity_poly.pdbx_seq_one_letter_code
_entity_poly.pdbx_strand_id
1 'polypeptide(L)'
;MKIYIRGGIGDFLQCLPAAISKPSEEYYIHTHYPKAKQFFSDFGLENVKVFTFKNSQEHDEQIDVILSDCNPKVTTNFAECPRILYSQLEFSKNIQDQVDSFVNFANNNPIIGIHPFGSDFSKNVYSKFNLPVKFIPAEIVSSIINNDANKQYNYLIFGSNKDLENYNVQSSENVRYVCFDNILASLACVPKCKKFLGTDSCFKTMSSMNEIPTYCLVGDFDDQTRDVYFIDQYVRDGIMKIFKFKDIENQKDEILKFFIQSINE
;
A
#
# COMPACT_ATOMS: atom_id res chain seq x y z
N MET A 1 21.50 7.51 -11.31
CA MET A 1 20.63 8.47 -10.61
C MET A 1 20.71 8.22 -9.11
N LYS A 2 20.91 9.27 -8.30
CA LYS A 2 20.91 9.18 -6.83
C LYS A 2 19.54 9.61 -6.31
N ILE A 3 18.87 8.71 -5.59
CA ILE A 3 17.50 8.91 -5.08
C ILE A 3 17.53 8.82 -3.56
N TYR A 4 17.04 9.85 -2.91
CA TYR A 4 16.81 9.82 -1.48
C TYR A 4 15.36 9.53 -1.16
N ILE A 5 15.09 8.43 -0.45
CA ILE A 5 13.74 8.04 -0.06
C ILE A 5 13.58 8.25 1.45
N ARG A 6 12.75 9.23 1.81
CA ARG A 6 12.36 9.50 3.21
C ARG A 6 11.22 8.65 3.70
N GLY A 7 10.41 8.18 2.77
CA GLY A 7 9.20 7.43 3.06
C GLY A 7 9.44 5.95 3.32
N GLY A 8 8.36 5.21 3.26
CA GLY A 8 8.34 3.78 3.51
C GLY A 8 8.33 2.94 2.23
N ILE A 9 7.81 1.74 2.36
CA ILE A 9 7.76 0.74 1.27
C ILE A 9 6.94 1.23 0.07
N GLY A 10 5.92 2.07 0.29
CA GLY A 10 5.14 2.66 -0.79
C GLY A 10 6.01 3.47 -1.76
N ASP A 11 6.98 4.22 -1.24
CA ASP A 11 7.89 5.01 -2.05
C ASP A 11 8.93 4.12 -2.76
N PHE A 12 9.33 3.01 -2.15
CA PHE A 12 10.19 2.01 -2.81
C PHE A 12 9.48 1.39 -4.01
N LEU A 13 8.21 1.04 -3.88
CA LEU A 13 7.41 0.51 -4.99
C LEU A 13 7.36 1.46 -6.17
N GLN A 14 7.33 2.76 -5.91
CA GLN A 14 7.30 3.78 -6.96
C GLN A 14 8.62 3.89 -7.74
N CYS A 15 9.75 3.47 -7.14
CA CYS A 15 11.03 3.42 -7.83
C CYS A 15 11.18 2.21 -8.76
N LEU A 16 10.44 1.14 -8.51
CA LEU A 16 10.56 -0.11 -9.27
C LEU A 16 10.32 0.08 -10.78
N PRO A 17 9.27 0.81 -11.23
CA PRO A 17 9.04 1.03 -12.65
C PRO A 17 10.24 1.62 -13.39
N ALA A 18 10.91 2.60 -12.79
CA ALA A 18 12.09 3.22 -13.38
C ALA A 18 13.25 2.21 -13.46
N ALA A 19 13.54 1.52 -12.37
CA ALA A 19 14.65 0.57 -12.30
C ALA A 19 14.47 -0.62 -13.26
N ILE A 20 13.23 -1.08 -13.45
CA ILE A 20 12.92 -2.22 -14.32
C ILE A 20 12.89 -1.79 -15.80
N SER A 21 12.30 -0.62 -16.11
CA SER A 21 12.20 -0.14 -17.50
C SER A 21 13.54 0.29 -18.09
N LYS A 22 14.51 0.63 -17.23
CA LYS A 22 15.84 1.10 -17.64
C LYS A 22 16.95 0.29 -16.95
N PRO A 23 17.10 -1.01 -17.25
CA PRO A 23 18.03 -1.88 -16.55
C PRO A 23 19.51 -1.51 -16.77
N SER A 24 19.82 -0.70 -17.79
CA SER A 24 21.18 -0.19 -18.06
C SER A 24 21.56 1.03 -17.23
N GLU A 25 20.59 1.67 -16.57
CA GLU A 25 20.84 2.80 -15.68
C GLU A 25 21.08 2.31 -14.25
N GLU A 26 22.07 2.86 -13.56
CA GLU A 26 22.29 2.57 -12.14
C GLU A 26 21.47 3.53 -11.26
N TYR A 27 20.80 2.97 -10.26
CA TYR A 27 20.02 3.69 -9.27
C TYR A 27 20.68 3.54 -7.89
N TYR A 28 21.01 4.66 -7.26
CA TYR A 28 21.60 4.72 -5.94
C TYR A 28 20.55 5.23 -4.97
N ILE A 29 19.99 4.30 -4.17
CA ILE A 29 18.90 4.61 -3.25
C ILE A 29 19.46 4.85 -1.86
N HIS A 30 19.22 6.03 -1.34
CA HIS A 30 19.59 6.45 0.01
C HIS A 30 18.34 6.50 0.88
N THR A 31 18.34 5.82 2.03
CA THR A 31 17.15 5.74 2.89
C THR A 31 17.50 5.44 4.33
N HIS A 32 16.58 5.78 5.25
CA HIS A 32 16.67 5.39 6.66
C HIS A 32 16.03 4.02 6.94
N TYR A 33 15.34 3.44 5.97
CA TYR A 33 14.63 2.19 6.17
C TYR A 33 15.60 1.00 6.17
N PRO A 34 15.81 0.31 7.30
CA PRO A 34 16.88 -0.68 7.43
C PRO A 34 16.66 -1.93 6.56
N LYS A 35 15.42 -2.24 6.20
CA LYS A 35 15.08 -3.39 5.36
C LYS A 35 15.06 -3.08 3.86
N ALA A 36 15.40 -1.85 3.44
CA ALA A 36 15.35 -1.45 2.03
C ALA A 36 16.29 -2.29 1.16
N LYS A 37 17.49 -2.61 1.65
CA LYS A 37 18.43 -3.45 0.92
C LYS A 37 17.84 -4.82 0.59
N GLN A 38 17.21 -5.45 1.59
CA GLN A 38 16.55 -6.75 1.41
C GLN A 38 15.39 -6.63 0.42
N PHE A 39 14.57 -5.57 0.54
CA PHE A 39 13.45 -5.31 -0.35
C PHE A 39 13.87 -5.29 -1.82
N PHE A 40 14.87 -4.49 -2.20
CA PHE A 40 15.33 -4.42 -3.59
C PHE A 40 16.08 -5.67 -4.05
N SER A 41 16.82 -6.31 -3.17
CA SER A 41 17.51 -7.59 -3.46
C SER A 41 16.51 -8.71 -3.78
N ASP A 42 15.40 -8.77 -3.08
CA ASP A 42 14.39 -9.81 -3.27
C ASP A 42 13.64 -9.67 -4.62
N PHE A 43 13.74 -8.51 -5.27
CA PHE A 43 13.26 -8.30 -6.64
C PHE A 43 14.32 -8.59 -7.71
N GLY A 44 15.52 -8.99 -7.34
CA GLY A 44 16.58 -9.30 -8.29
C GLY A 44 17.09 -8.10 -9.10
N LEU A 45 16.92 -6.88 -8.60
CA LEU A 45 17.33 -5.66 -9.29
C LEU A 45 18.81 -5.36 -9.09
N GLU A 46 19.67 -5.84 -9.99
CA GLU A 46 21.13 -5.66 -9.93
C GLU A 46 21.56 -4.21 -10.14
N ASN A 47 20.75 -3.43 -10.86
CA ASN A 47 21.02 -2.02 -11.13
C ASN A 47 20.61 -1.07 -9.99
N VAL A 48 20.12 -1.60 -8.88
CA VAL A 48 19.76 -0.83 -7.68
C VAL A 48 20.76 -1.06 -6.56
N LYS A 49 21.43 0.01 -6.14
CA LYS A 49 22.36 0.00 -4.99
C LYS A 49 21.74 0.77 -3.82
N VAL A 50 21.60 0.13 -2.67
CA VAL A 50 20.93 0.72 -1.50
C VAL A 50 21.93 1.08 -0.42
N PHE A 51 21.86 2.32 0.03
CA PHE A 51 22.62 2.89 1.14
C PHE A 51 21.68 3.25 2.27
N THR A 52 21.92 2.68 3.45
CA THR A 52 21.10 2.99 4.63
C THR A 52 21.86 3.93 5.58
N PHE A 53 21.18 4.97 6.03
CA PHE A 53 21.72 5.92 6.99
C PHE A 53 21.20 5.62 8.41
N LYS A 54 22.04 5.94 9.40
CA LYS A 54 21.61 5.91 10.80
C LYS A 54 20.91 7.21 11.21
N ASN A 55 21.26 8.34 10.59
CA ASN A 55 20.74 9.67 10.91
C ASN A 55 20.44 10.49 9.63
N SER A 56 19.45 11.38 9.72
CA SER A 56 19.01 12.25 8.62
C SER A 56 20.05 13.29 8.15
N GLN A 57 21.13 13.47 8.89
CA GLN A 57 22.17 14.47 8.60
C GLN A 57 23.33 13.93 7.74
N GLU A 58 23.39 12.63 7.49
CA GLU A 58 24.44 12.00 6.67
C GLU A 58 24.08 12.04 5.17
N HIS A 59 23.54 13.17 4.70
CA HIS A 59 23.22 13.33 3.27
C HIS A 59 24.46 13.71 2.49
N ASP A 60 24.72 12.98 1.42
CA ASP A 60 25.59 13.44 0.36
C ASP A 60 24.92 14.64 -0.34
N GLU A 61 25.61 15.77 -0.48
CA GLU A 61 25.10 16.99 -1.13
C GLU A 61 24.72 16.82 -2.61
N GLN A 62 25.01 15.66 -3.19
CA GLN A 62 24.77 15.34 -4.59
C GLN A 62 23.57 14.40 -4.82
N ILE A 63 22.45 14.63 -4.16
CA ILE A 63 21.23 13.85 -4.39
C ILE A 63 20.44 14.45 -5.57
N ASP A 64 20.21 13.65 -6.61
CA ASP A 64 19.49 14.08 -7.81
C ASP A 64 17.98 14.21 -7.56
N VAL A 65 17.44 13.32 -6.72
CA VAL A 65 16.00 13.17 -6.52
C VAL A 65 15.69 12.85 -5.07
N ILE A 66 14.77 13.60 -4.47
CA ILE A 66 14.23 13.30 -3.14
C ILE A 66 12.79 12.80 -3.29
N LEU A 67 12.57 11.53 -3.02
CA LEU A 67 11.24 10.98 -2.82
C LEU A 67 10.83 11.21 -1.37
N SER A 68 9.97 12.17 -1.18
CA SER A 68 9.29 12.38 0.08
C SER A 68 7.84 12.66 -0.21
N ASP A 69 6.97 12.26 0.68
CA ASP A 69 5.52 12.46 0.64
C ASP A 69 5.08 13.90 0.30
N CYS A 70 6.01 14.84 0.21
CA CYS A 70 5.77 16.27 0.11
C CYS A 70 6.41 16.95 -1.10
N ASN A 71 7.06 16.24 -2.02
CA ASN A 71 7.74 16.91 -3.13
C ASN A 71 7.11 16.57 -4.51
N PRO A 72 6.23 17.45 -5.03
CA PRO A 72 5.55 17.22 -6.30
C PRO A 72 6.49 17.14 -7.52
N LYS A 73 7.68 17.77 -7.46
CA LYS A 73 8.62 17.78 -8.61
C LYS A 73 9.26 16.42 -8.87
N VAL A 74 9.33 15.60 -7.86
CA VAL A 74 9.94 14.26 -7.93
C VAL A 74 9.00 13.25 -8.54
N THR A 75 7.72 13.40 -8.26
CA THR A 75 6.66 12.50 -8.71
C THR A 75 6.47 12.54 -10.23
N THR A 76 6.69 13.69 -10.87
CA THR A 76 6.55 13.82 -12.33
C THR A 76 7.57 12.98 -13.09
N ASN A 77 8.81 12.87 -12.62
CA ASN A 77 9.85 12.08 -13.30
C ASN A 77 9.58 10.56 -13.24
N PHE A 78 8.87 10.08 -12.22
CA PHE A 78 8.47 8.68 -12.11
C PHE A 78 7.09 8.40 -12.72
N ALA A 79 6.22 9.39 -12.77
CA ALA A 79 4.92 9.29 -13.45
C ALA A 79 5.04 9.10 -14.99
N GLU A 80 6.18 9.48 -15.57
CA GLU A 80 6.48 9.23 -16.98
C GLU A 80 6.99 7.81 -17.26
N CYS A 81 7.37 7.06 -16.22
CA CYS A 81 7.75 5.67 -16.39
C CYS A 81 6.51 4.82 -16.67
N PRO A 82 6.59 3.87 -17.64
CA PRO A 82 5.48 2.96 -17.88
C PRO A 82 5.15 2.20 -16.61
N ARG A 83 3.87 2.03 -16.31
CA ARG A 83 3.45 1.17 -15.21
C ARG A 83 3.97 -0.22 -15.44
N ILE A 84 4.58 -0.77 -14.41
CA ILE A 84 4.96 -2.17 -14.42
C ILE A 84 3.92 -2.89 -13.59
N LEU A 85 3.21 -3.80 -14.25
CA LEU A 85 2.36 -4.72 -13.56
C LEU A 85 3.22 -5.61 -12.66
N TYR A 86 2.77 -5.80 -11.47
CA TYR A 86 3.48 -6.62 -10.50
C TYR A 86 3.63 -8.08 -10.97
N SER A 87 2.76 -8.54 -11.86
CA SER A 87 2.89 -9.81 -12.57
C SER A 87 4.16 -9.92 -13.44
N GLN A 88 4.81 -8.79 -13.72
CA GLN A 88 6.10 -8.71 -14.41
C GLN A 88 7.30 -8.78 -13.45
N LEU A 89 7.05 -8.73 -12.13
CA LEU A 89 8.06 -8.92 -11.11
C LEU A 89 8.15 -10.40 -10.78
N GLU A 90 9.31 -10.98 -11.00
CA GLU A 90 9.56 -12.37 -10.63
C GLU A 90 9.82 -12.46 -9.12
N PHE A 91 8.80 -12.91 -8.40
CA PHE A 91 9.01 -13.33 -7.01
C PHE A 91 9.78 -14.64 -6.95
N SER A 92 10.59 -14.79 -5.93
CA SER A 92 11.20 -16.09 -5.66
C SER A 92 10.11 -17.17 -5.53
N LYS A 93 10.43 -18.37 -6.02
CA LYS A 93 9.49 -19.51 -5.94
C LYS A 93 8.97 -19.73 -4.51
N ASN A 94 9.83 -19.53 -3.52
CA ASN A 94 9.44 -19.68 -2.12
C ASN A 94 8.32 -18.69 -1.71
N ILE A 95 8.38 -17.44 -2.16
CA ILE A 95 7.31 -16.45 -1.90
C ILE A 95 6.03 -16.87 -2.62
N GLN A 96 6.13 -17.30 -3.88
CA GLN A 96 4.97 -17.74 -4.66
C GLN A 96 4.28 -18.93 -4.01
N ASP A 97 5.03 -19.97 -3.65
CA ASP A 97 4.50 -21.18 -2.99
C ASP A 97 3.84 -20.85 -1.65
N GLN A 98 4.44 -19.93 -0.87
CA GLN A 98 3.89 -19.45 0.40
C GLN A 98 2.56 -18.73 0.21
N VAL A 99 2.49 -17.82 -0.76
CA VAL A 99 1.27 -17.06 -1.07
C VAL A 99 0.17 -17.98 -1.59
N ASP A 100 0.49 -18.86 -2.54
CA ASP A 100 -0.50 -19.77 -3.13
C ASP A 100 -1.08 -20.72 -2.07
N SER A 101 -0.25 -21.25 -1.19
CA SER A 101 -0.72 -22.05 -0.05
C SER A 101 -1.62 -21.23 0.88
N PHE A 102 -1.26 -19.98 1.15
CA PHE A 102 -2.01 -19.12 2.04
C PHE A 102 -3.39 -18.73 1.50
N VAL A 103 -3.50 -18.43 0.20
CA VAL A 103 -4.76 -18.01 -0.42
C VAL A 103 -5.67 -19.17 -0.81
N ASN A 104 -5.21 -20.41 -0.71
CA ASN A 104 -5.96 -21.61 -1.08
C ASN A 104 -7.27 -21.79 -0.29
N PHE A 105 -7.40 -21.16 0.90
CA PHE A 105 -8.64 -21.17 1.70
C PHE A 105 -9.85 -20.60 0.94
N ALA A 106 -9.59 -19.76 -0.06
CA ALA A 106 -10.64 -19.06 -0.79
C ALA A 106 -11.49 -20.00 -1.69
N ASN A 107 -11.03 -21.23 -1.98
CA ASN A 107 -11.77 -22.22 -2.77
C ASN A 107 -12.36 -21.63 -4.07
N ASN A 108 -11.57 -20.82 -4.78
CA ASN A 108 -11.95 -20.10 -6.01
C ASN A 108 -12.99 -18.97 -5.84
N ASN A 109 -13.46 -18.68 -4.63
CA ASN A 109 -14.29 -17.50 -4.42
C ASN A 109 -13.42 -16.22 -4.55
N PRO A 110 -13.99 -15.13 -5.07
CA PRO A 110 -13.24 -13.88 -5.22
C PRO A 110 -12.78 -13.32 -3.86
N ILE A 111 -11.55 -12.83 -3.84
CA ILE A 111 -10.91 -12.27 -2.65
C ILE A 111 -10.98 -10.76 -2.69
N ILE A 112 -11.38 -10.15 -1.58
CA ILE A 112 -11.29 -8.70 -1.32
C ILE A 112 -10.12 -8.46 -0.37
N GLY A 113 -9.15 -7.64 -0.80
CA GLY A 113 -8.08 -7.18 0.07
C GLY A 113 -8.52 -5.97 0.90
N ILE A 114 -8.19 -5.95 2.18
CA ILE A 114 -8.47 -4.81 3.07
C ILE A 114 -7.20 -4.48 3.84
N HIS A 115 -6.72 -3.23 3.72
CA HIS A 115 -5.62 -2.72 4.55
C HIS A 115 -6.10 -1.51 5.36
N PRO A 116 -6.48 -1.72 6.62
CA PRO A 116 -7.09 -0.66 7.44
C PRO A 116 -6.08 0.29 8.08
N PHE A 117 -4.77 0.06 7.91
CA PHE A 117 -3.72 0.80 8.62
C PHE A 117 -2.86 1.62 7.67
N GLY A 118 -2.48 2.82 8.08
CA GLY A 118 -1.40 3.58 7.45
C GLY A 118 -0.08 3.39 8.19
N SER A 119 1.03 3.83 7.57
CA SER A 119 2.39 3.68 8.11
C SER A 119 2.61 4.33 9.48
N ASP A 120 1.74 5.25 9.89
CA ASP A 120 1.91 6.07 11.10
C ASP A 120 0.87 5.81 12.18
N PHE A 121 0.12 4.70 12.09
CA PHE A 121 -0.87 4.36 13.10
C PHE A 121 -0.31 4.36 14.53
N SER A 122 0.94 3.93 14.71
CA SER A 122 1.58 3.86 16.02
C SER A 122 2.27 5.16 16.46
N LYS A 123 2.38 6.18 15.60
CA LYS A 123 3.24 7.33 15.86
C LYS A 123 2.52 8.65 16.11
N ASN A 124 1.18 8.74 16.02
CA ASN A 124 0.44 10.00 16.22
C ASN A 124 1.11 11.22 15.53
N VAL A 125 1.69 11.05 14.37
CA VAL A 125 2.46 12.10 13.66
C VAL A 125 1.56 13.28 13.27
N TYR A 126 0.26 13.05 13.25
CA TYR A 126 -0.75 14.09 13.02
C TYR A 126 -1.42 14.57 14.31
N SER A 127 -0.64 14.67 15.38
CA SER A 127 -1.09 15.09 16.71
C SER A 127 -1.82 16.43 16.77
N LYS A 128 -1.75 17.28 15.73
CA LYS A 128 -2.54 18.51 15.64
C LYS A 128 -4.05 18.27 15.71
N PHE A 129 -4.52 17.09 15.32
CA PHE A 129 -5.95 16.82 15.21
C PHE A 129 -6.43 15.67 16.09
N ASN A 130 -5.54 14.99 16.82
CA ASN A 130 -5.86 13.79 17.63
C ASN A 130 -6.65 12.69 16.89
N LEU A 131 -6.63 12.69 15.56
CA LEU A 131 -7.42 11.78 14.73
C LEU A 131 -6.49 10.86 13.94
N PRO A 132 -6.80 9.56 13.87
CA PRO A 132 -6.09 8.63 13.01
C PRO A 132 -6.43 8.91 11.54
N VAL A 133 -5.53 9.59 10.84
CA VAL A 133 -5.70 10.03 9.44
C VAL A 133 -5.69 8.88 8.45
N LYS A 134 -5.05 7.75 8.81
CA LYS A 134 -4.87 6.58 7.95
C LYS A 134 -5.31 5.32 8.70
N PHE A 135 -6.59 5.25 9.06
CA PHE A 135 -7.12 4.12 9.82
C PHE A 135 -8.58 3.86 9.45
N ILE A 136 -8.96 2.58 9.33
CA ILE A 136 -10.36 2.14 9.20
C ILE A 136 -10.73 1.37 10.46
N PRO A 137 -11.71 1.82 11.25
CA PRO A 137 -12.18 1.12 12.43
C PRO A 137 -12.60 -0.33 12.17
N ALA A 138 -12.31 -1.22 13.12
CA ALA A 138 -12.62 -2.64 12.98
C ALA A 138 -14.11 -2.93 12.81
N GLU A 139 -14.97 -2.10 13.40
CA GLU A 139 -16.42 -2.20 13.24
C GLU A 139 -16.90 -1.89 11.82
N ILE A 140 -16.25 -0.97 11.09
CA ILE A 140 -16.54 -0.72 9.67
C ILE A 140 -16.17 -1.96 8.85
N VAL A 141 -14.97 -2.51 9.06
CA VAL A 141 -14.53 -3.73 8.36
C VAL A 141 -15.42 -4.92 8.69
N SER A 142 -15.79 -5.10 9.97
CA SER A 142 -16.72 -6.14 10.38
C SER A 142 -18.10 -5.97 9.72
N SER A 143 -18.59 -4.75 9.60
CA SER A 143 -19.86 -4.47 8.93
C SER A 143 -19.81 -4.75 7.43
N ILE A 144 -18.67 -4.51 6.77
CA ILE A 144 -18.45 -4.86 5.37
C ILE A 144 -18.50 -6.39 5.18
N ILE A 145 -17.78 -7.13 6.02
CA ILE A 145 -17.65 -8.60 5.92
C ILE A 145 -19.00 -9.28 6.21
N ASN A 146 -19.73 -8.79 7.20
CA ASN A 146 -21.00 -9.38 7.64
C ASN A 146 -22.21 -8.90 6.80
N ASN A 147 -22.02 -8.04 5.82
CA ASN A 147 -23.09 -7.62 4.94
C ASN A 147 -23.57 -8.77 4.05
N ASP A 148 -24.87 -9.00 3.99
CA ASP A 148 -25.44 -10.13 3.23
C ASP A 148 -25.07 -10.13 1.75
N ALA A 149 -24.96 -8.96 1.13
CA ALA A 149 -24.55 -8.82 -0.26
C ALA A 149 -23.08 -9.22 -0.50
N ASN A 150 -22.29 -9.33 0.55
CA ASN A 150 -20.84 -9.60 0.49
C ASN A 150 -20.45 -11.03 0.90
N LYS A 151 -21.42 -11.88 1.26
CA LYS A 151 -21.16 -13.26 1.73
C LYS A 151 -20.45 -14.16 0.72
N GLN A 152 -20.47 -13.78 -0.56
CA GLN A 152 -19.81 -14.53 -1.64
C GLN A 152 -18.29 -14.29 -1.69
N TYR A 153 -17.76 -13.34 -0.93
CA TYR A 153 -16.36 -12.97 -0.96
C TYR A 153 -15.57 -13.58 0.19
N ASN A 154 -14.29 -13.83 -0.09
CA ASN A 154 -13.28 -14.05 0.93
C ASN A 154 -12.51 -12.75 1.18
N TYR A 155 -11.89 -12.64 2.35
CA TYR A 155 -11.23 -11.41 2.77
C TYR A 155 -9.81 -11.67 3.23
N LEU A 156 -8.89 -10.84 2.74
CA LEU A 156 -7.53 -10.74 3.25
C LEU A 156 -7.37 -9.40 3.97
N ILE A 157 -7.14 -9.44 5.28
CA ILE A 157 -6.88 -8.23 6.08
C ILE A 157 -5.38 -8.10 6.27
N PHE A 158 -4.81 -7.05 5.70
CA PHE A 158 -3.37 -6.79 5.72
C PHE A 158 -2.98 -5.93 6.91
N GLY A 159 -1.85 -6.25 7.54
CA GLY A 159 -1.28 -5.47 8.63
C GLY A 159 -0.01 -6.11 9.16
N SER A 160 0.72 -5.40 10.03
CA SER A 160 1.77 -6.02 10.83
C SER A 160 1.16 -6.80 12.00
N ASN A 161 1.92 -7.73 12.59
CA ASN A 161 1.48 -8.43 13.81
C ASN A 161 1.00 -7.45 14.89
N LYS A 162 1.73 -6.34 15.07
CA LYS A 162 1.40 -5.31 16.05
C LYS A 162 0.09 -4.59 15.73
N ASP A 163 -0.20 -4.33 14.45
CA ASP A 163 -1.43 -3.67 14.04
C ASP A 163 -2.64 -4.59 14.23
N LEU A 164 -2.46 -5.88 13.93
CA LEU A 164 -3.52 -6.88 13.97
C LEU A 164 -3.82 -7.42 15.36
N GLU A 165 -2.86 -7.34 16.29
CA GLU A 165 -2.98 -7.86 17.67
C GLU A 165 -4.22 -7.33 18.40
N ASN A 166 -4.55 -6.05 18.18
CA ASN A 166 -5.69 -5.38 18.83
C ASN A 166 -6.83 -5.05 17.83
N TYR A 167 -6.74 -5.55 16.61
CA TYR A 167 -7.74 -5.28 15.58
C TYR A 167 -8.76 -6.40 15.51
N ASN A 168 -9.78 -6.30 16.35
CA ASN A 168 -10.81 -7.32 16.49
C ASN A 168 -11.86 -7.25 15.38
N VAL A 169 -11.53 -7.74 14.20
CA VAL A 169 -12.52 -8.10 13.20
C VAL A 169 -12.98 -9.52 13.50
N GLN A 170 -14.29 -9.73 13.54
CA GLN A 170 -14.85 -11.04 13.82
C GLN A 170 -14.35 -12.03 12.77
N SER A 171 -13.49 -12.96 13.17
CA SER A 171 -12.94 -13.97 12.28
C SER A 171 -14.03 -14.96 11.87
N SER A 172 -14.17 -15.17 10.60
CA SER A 172 -15.02 -16.20 9.99
C SER A 172 -14.17 -17.06 9.06
N GLU A 173 -14.71 -18.17 8.60
CA GLU A 173 -13.98 -19.09 7.70
C GLU A 173 -13.49 -18.40 6.41
N ASN A 174 -14.15 -17.33 6.01
CA ASN A 174 -13.83 -16.54 4.83
C ASN A 174 -12.87 -15.36 5.07
N VAL A 175 -12.26 -15.24 6.27
CA VAL A 175 -11.32 -14.16 6.63
C VAL A 175 -9.96 -14.73 6.99
N ARG A 176 -8.90 -14.12 6.45
CA ARG A 176 -7.51 -14.39 6.82
C ARG A 176 -6.75 -13.09 7.04
N TYR A 177 -5.87 -13.10 8.03
CA TYR A 177 -4.97 -11.99 8.32
C TYR A 177 -3.62 -12.19 7.63
N VAL A 178 -3.19 -11.22 6.85
CA VAL A 178 -1.92 -11.24 6.11
C VAL A 178 -0.87 -10.46 6.91
N CYS A 179 0.03 -11.18 7.56
CA CYS A 179 1.09 -10.61 8.39
C CYS A 179 2.38 -11.45 8.31
N PHE A 180 2.89 -11.64 7.10
CA PHE A 180 4.15 -12.34 6.92
C PHE A 180 5.34 -11.52 7.44
N ASP A 181 6.36 -12.19 7.97
CA ASP A 181 7.61 -11.55 8.40
C ASP A 181 8.33 -10.87 7.22
N ASN A 182 8.22 -11.47 6.04
CA ASN A 182 8.67 -10.85 4.80
C ASN A 182 7.53 -10.03 4.19
N ILE A 183 7.72 -8.71 4.15
CA ILE A 183 6.74 -7.78 3.56
C ILE A 183 6.44 -8.10 2.09
N LEU A 184 7.38 -8.68 1.35
CA LEU A 184 7.15 -9.07 -0.04
C LEU A 184 6.13 -10.20 -0.17
N ALA A 185 6.12 -11.15 0.76
CA ALA A 185 5.08 -12.17 0.79
C ALA A 185 3.69 -11.57 1.05
N SER A 186 3.61 -10.58 1.97
CA SER A 186 2.36 -9.84 2.19
C SER A 186 1.94 -9.05 0.94
N LEU A 187 2.86 -8.34 0.30
CA LEU A 187 2.59 -7.60 -0.94
C LEU A 187 2.20 -8.52 -2.09
N ALA A 188 2.79 -9.72 -2.19
CA ALA A 188 2.48 -10.71 -3.20
C ALA A 188 1.07 -11.33 -3.06
N CYS A 189 0.42 -11.16 -1.90
CA CYS A 189 -1.00 -11.51 -1.75
C CYS A 189 -1.94 -10.50 -2.42
N VAL A 190 -1.51 -9.25 -2.64
CA VAL A 190 -2.36 -8.20 -3.22
C VAL A 190 -2.84 -8.57 -4.64
N PRO A 191 -1.98 -9.05 -5.57
CA PRO A 191 -2.42 -9.47 -6.91
C PRO A 191 -3.43 -10.61 -6.93
N LYS A 192 -3.63 -11.31 -5.82
CA LYS A 192 -4.65 -12.37 -5.68
C LYS A 192 -6.05 -11.80 -5.37
N CYS A 193 -6.12 -10.49 -5.06
CA CYS A 193 -7.38 -9.83 -4.76
C CYS A 193 -8.08 -9.37 -6.03
N LYS A 194 -9.41 -9.51 -6.07
CA LYS A 194 -10.25 -8.97 -7.15
C LYS A 194 -10.50 -7.47 -6.98
N LYS A 195 -10.54 -7.00 -5.74
CA LYS A 195 -10.70 -5.59 -5.35
C LYS A 195 -9.91 -5.32 -4.09
N PHE A 196 -9.60 -4.06 -3.87
CA PHE A 196 -8.82 -3.64 -2.72
C PHE A 196 -9.45 -2.42 -2.03
N LEU A 197 -9.61 -2.52 -0.71
CA LEU A 197 -10.11 -1.45 0.15
C LEU A 197 -9.02 -1.03 1.12
N GLY A 198 -8.87 0.25 1.38
CA GLY A 198 -7.86 0.62 2.37
C GLY A 198 -7.68 2.11 2.57
N THR A 199 -6.65 2.41 3.32
CA THR A 199 -6.12 3.76 3.49
C THR A 199 -4.89 3.97 2.60
N ASP A 200 -4.35 5.18 2.58
CA ASP A 200 -3.09 5.45 1.87
C ASP A 200 -1.92 4.66 2.48
N SER A 201 -1.40 3.71 1.70
CA SER A 201 -0.39 2.74 2.13
C SER A 201 0.33 2.07 0.97
N CYS A 202 1.41 1.33 1.26
CA CYS A 202 2.12 0.51 0.26
C CYS A 202 1.21 -0.56 -0.38
N PHE A 203 0.27 -1.12 0.34
CA PHE A 203 -0.67 -2.10 -0.19
C PHE A 203 -1.63 -1.48 -1.20
N LYS A 204 -2.13 -0.25 -0.94
CA LYS A 204 -2.90 0.54 -1.90
C LYS A 204 -2.07 0.79 -3.17
N THR A 205 -0.80 1.19 -3.02
CA THR A 205 0.09 1.42 -4.16
C THR A 205 0.27 0.13 -4.98
N MET A 206 0.52 -1.00 -4.30
CA MET A 206 0.64 -2.30 -4.94
C MET A 206 -0.62 -2.71 -5.70
N SER A 207 -1.79 -2.51 -5.09
CA SER A 207 -3.08 -2.80 -5.72
C SER A 207 -3.27 -1.99 -7.00
N SER A 208 -3.02 -0.68 -6.92
CA SER A 208 -3.18 0.21 -8.07
C SER A 208 -2.17 -0.07 -9.19
N MET A 209 -0.94 -0.43 -8.85
CA MET A 209 0.08 -0.86 -9.83
C MET A 209 -0.34 -2.12 -10.60
N ASN A 210 -1.11 -2.98 -9.98
CA ASN A 210 -1.66 -4.20 -10.60
C ASN A 210 -3.01 -3.99 -11.28
N GLU A 211 -3.45 -2.74 -11.42
CA GLU A 211 -4.75 -2.39 -12.02
C GLU A 211 -5.95 -3.02 -11.31
N ILE A 212 -5.79 -3.37 -10.04
CA ILE A 212 -6.88 -3.88 -9.22
C ILE A 212 -7.77 -2.70 -8.80
N PRO A 213 -9.09 -2.75 -9.00
CA PRO A 213 -10.01 -1.73 -8.54
C PRO A 213 -9.78 -1.43 -7.05
N THR A 214 -9.32 -0.22 -6.76
CA THR A 214 -8.88 0.20 -5.43
C THR A 214 -9.77 1.30 -4.89
N TYR A 215 -10.22 1.15 -3.66
CA TYR A 215 -11.11 2.08 -2.97
C TYR A 215 -10.41 2.57 -1.71
N CYS A 216 -10.09 3.87 -1.70
CA CYS A 216 -9.19 4.43 -0.70
C CYS A 216 -9.87 5.48 0.16
N LEU A 217 -9.74 5.34 1.49
CA LEU A 217 -10.07 6.39 2.44
C LEU A 217 -8.90 7.35 2.60
N VAL A 218 -9.16 8.63 2.42
CA VAL A 218 -8.17 9.70 2.54
C VAL A 218 -8.71 10.78 3.47
N GLY A 219 -7.96 11.11 4.52
CA GLY A 219 -8.31 12.22 5.41
C GLY A 219 -8.19 13.56 4.70
N ASP A 220 -9.24 14.39 4.80
CA ASP A 220 -9.30 15.73 4.22
C ASP A 220 -8.96 16.77 5.31
N PHE A 221 -7.68 16.90 5.65
CA PHE A 221 -7.22 17.68 6.80
C PHE A 221 -6.47 18.96 6.46
N ASP A 222 -6.57 19.48 5.29
CA ASP A 222 -6.16 20.80 4.78
C ASP A 222 -5.87 20.73 3.27
N ASP A 223 -5.85 21.89 2.61
CA ASP A 223 -5.48 22.07 1.19
C ASP A 223 -4.04 21.61 0.85
N GLN A 224 -3.29 21.13 1.83
CA GLN A 224 -1.95 20.58 1.72
C GLN A 224 -1.93 19.05 1.83
N THR A 225 -2.99 18.38 1.48
CA THR A 225 -3.04 16.92 1.46
C THR A 225 -2.00 16.37 0.50
N ARG A 226 -1.07 15.77 1.12
CA ARG A 226 0.31 15.52 0.73
C ARG A 226 0.53 14.56 -0.41
N ASP A 227 -0.42 13.77 -0.86
CA ASP A 227 -0.16 12.64 -1.77
C ASP A 227 -1.08 12.58 -2.96
N VAL A 228 -1.59 13.74 -3.33
CA VAL A 228 -2.56 13.87 -4.41
C VAL A 228 -1.98 13.34 -5.73
N TYR A 229 -0.67 13.44 -5.96
CA TYR A 229 -0.08 13.14 -7.27
C TYR A 229 -0.13 11.66 -7.68
N PHE A 230 0.23 10.74 -6.79
CA PHE A 230 0.18 9.32 -7.13
C PHE A 230 -1.25 8.79 -7.12
N ILE A 231 -2.05 9.30 -6.21
CA ILE A 231 -3.47 9.01 -6.13
C ILE A 231 -4.17 9.53 -7.38
N ASP A 232 -3.90 10.77 -7.81
CA ASP A 232 -4.54 11.41 -8.95
C ASP A 232 -4.34 10.65 -10.27
N GLN A 233 -3.16 10.08 -10.49
CA GLN A 233 -2.94 9.27 -11.69
C GLN A 233 -3.86 8.06 -11.73
N TYR A 234 -3.93 7.30 -10.64
CA TYR A 234 -4.77 6.12 -10.57
C TYR A 234 -6.26 6.44 -10.58
N VAL A 235 -6.65 7.60 -10.00
CA VAL A 235 -8.02 8.12 -10.08
C VAL A 235 -8.39 8.49 -11.50
N ARG A 236 -7.51 9.24 -12.21
CA ARG A 236 -7.74 9.61 -13.61
C ARG A 236 -7.88 8.41 -14.52
N ASP A 237 -7.14 7.33 -14.23
CA ASP A 237 -7.18 6.11 -15.01
C ASP A 237 -8.33 5.17 -14.59
N GLY A 238 -9.17 5.58 -13.65
CA GLY A 238 -10.33 4.82 -13.20
C GLY A 238 -10.01 3.59 -12.34
N ILE A 239 -8.72 3.41 -11.95
CA ILE A 239 -8.28 2.28 -11.14
C ILE A 239 -8.61 2.52 -9.67
N MET A 240 -8.58 3.77 -9.22
CA MET A 240 -8.80 4.15 -7.83
C MET A 240 -10.00 5.07 -7.69
N LYS A 241 -10.87 4.76 -6.71
CA LYS A 241 -11.89 5.68 -6.20
C LYS A 241 -11.53 6.11 -4.78
N ILE A 242 -11.72 7.39 -4.48
CA ILE A 242 -11.37 7.97 -3.18
C ILE A 242 -12.63 8.43 -2.47
N PHE A 243 -12.71 8.14 -1.19
CA PHE A 243 -13.60 8.80 -0.25
C PHE A 243 -12.79 9.71 0.67
N LYS A 244 -13.05 11.02 0.61
CA LYS A 244 -12.42 11.99 1.52
C LYS A 244 -13.29 12.14 2.76
N PHE A 245 -12.66 12.04 3.94
CA PHE A 245 -13.36 12.19 5.21
C PHE A 245 -12.68 13.24 6.10
N LYS A 246 -13.46 13.93 6.91
CA LYS A 246 -12.99 14.88 7.93
C LYS A 246 -13.09 14.30 9.33
N ASP A 247 -14.10 13.49 9.57
CA ASP A 247 -14.35 12.86 10.85
C ASP A 247 -14.88 11.44 10.59
N ILE A 248 -14.06 10.45 10.93
CA ILE A 248 -14.38 9.06 10.64
C ILE A 248 -15.57 8.56 11.45
N GLU A 249 -15.74 9.04 12.69
CA GLU A 249 -16.82 8.62 13.56
C GLU A 249 -18.16 9.18 13.08
N ASN A 250 -18.19 10.45 12.71
CA ASN A 250 -19.42 11.11 12.21
C ASN A 250 -19.79 10.70 10.78
N GLN A 251 -18.83 10.19 10.00
CA GLN A 251 -19.04 9.76 8.61
C GLN A 251 -19.06 8.24 8.43
N LYS A 252 -19.19 7.49 9.51
CA LYS A 252 -19.10 6.03 9.52
C LYS A 252 -20.06 5.35 8.53
N ASP A 253 -21.30 5.78 8.51
CA ASP A 253 -22.35 5.23 7.63
C ASP A 253 -22.07 5.54 6.16
N GLU A 254 -21.57 6.74 5.86
CA GLU A 254 -21.18 7.13 4.50
C GLU A 254 -20.00 6.32 3.98
N ILE A 255 -19.01 6.12 4.84
CA ILE A 255 -17.82 5.30 4.56
C ILE A 255 -18.23 3.85 4.31
N LEU A 256 -19.07 3.29 5.18
CA LEU A 256 -19.60 1.94 5.03
C LEU A 256 -20.35 1.78 3.71
N LYS A 257 -21.23 2.72 3.39
CA LYS A 257 -21.97 2.73 2.13
C LYS A 257 -21.04 2.79 0.92
N PHE A 258 -20.03 3.64 0.96
CA PHE A 258 -19.02 3.75 -0.10
C PHE A 258 -18.36 2.40 -0.35
N PHE A 259 -17.86 1.71 0.69
CA PHE A 259 -17.19 0.43 0.52
C PHE A 259 -18.13 -0.69 0.06
N ILE A 260 -19.36 -0.78 0.62
CA ILE A 260 -20.31 -1.81 0.20
C ILE A 260 -20.70 -1.63 -1.26
N GLN A 261 -20.96 -0.40 -1.70
CA GLN A 261 -21.25 -0.12 -3.11
C GLN A 261 -20.07 -0.50 -3.99
N SER A 262 -18.87 -0.14 -3.58
CA SER A 262 -17.63 -0.40 -4.31
C SER A 262 -17.34 -1.91 -4.49
N ILE A 263 -17.66 -2.71 -3.51
CA ILE A 263 -17.50 -4.18 -3.60
C ILE A 263 -18.47 -4.77 -4.64
N ASN A 264 -19.65 -4.21 -4.77
CA ASN A 264 -20.72 -4.74 -5.60
C ASN A 264 -20.78 -4.15 -7.03
N GLU A 265 -19.98 -3.13 -7.33
CA GLU A 265 -19.74 -2.65 -8.70
C GLU A 265 -18.86 -3.61 -9.49
#